data_acc69d92c1073ca5856fa9b7e8c7edc2
#
_entry.id   acc69d92c1073ca5856fa9b7e8c7edc2
#
_cell.length_a   1.000
_cell.length_b   1.000
_cell.length_c   1.000
_cell.angle_alpha   90.00
_cell.angle_beta   90.00
_cell.angle_gamma   90.00
#
_symmetry.space_group_name_H-M   'P 1'
#
loop_
_entity.id
_entity.type
_entity.pdbx_description
1 polymer ?
#
loop_
_entity_poly.entity_id
_entity_poly.type
_entity_poly.pdbx_seq_one_letter_code
_entity_poly.pdbx_strand_id
1 'polypeptide(L)' 'MKILLVILICFQGECKYIVSREPTFTQKAECEQFSRQVLRTVDQKIPHSHNQVMCLNELQLTHQQLLWYYDGIPQAEQ' A
#
# COMPACT_ATOMS: atom_id res chain seq x y z
N MET A 1 -6.33 10.62 -15.05
CA MET A 1 -5.17 10.40 -14.20
C MET A 1 -5.27 9.00 -13.61
N LYS A 2 -4.19 8.24 -13.66
CA LYS A 2 -4.20 6.87 -13.14
C LYS A 2 -3.95 6.85 -11.65
N ILE A 3 -4.77 6.09 -10.95
CA ILE A 3 -4.62 5.83 -9.52
C ILE A 3 -4.04 4.43 -9.35
N LEU A 4 -2.99 4.32 -8.57
CA LEU A 4 -2.29 3.07 -8.31
C LEU A 4 -2.54 2.64 -6.87
N LEU A 5 -2.61 1.33 -6.68
CA LEU A 5 -2.76 0.76 -5.35
C LEU A 5 -1.37 0.47 -4.78
N VAL A 6 -1.09 0.99 -3.61
CA VAL A 6 0.16 0.74 -2.89
C VAL A 6 -0.17 0.04 -1.58
N ILE A 7 0.46 -1.10 -1.36
CA ILE A 7 0.23 -1.91 -0.17
C ILE A 7 1.49 -1.89 0.68
N LEU A 8 1.36 -1.46 1.92
CA LEU A 8 2.43 -1.53 2.91
C LEU A 8 2.12 -2.69 3.84
N ILE A 9 3.02 -3.66 3.90
CA ILE A 9 2.86 -4.85 4.72
C ILE A 9 3.95 -4.87 5.77
N CYS A 10 3.55 -4.90 7.04
CA CYS A 10 4.48 -4.98 8.16
C CYS A 10 4.25 -6.27 8.92
N PHE A 11 5.30 -7.08 9.05
CA PHE A 11 5.23 -8.37 9.71
C PHE A 11 6.54 -8.63 10.46
N GLN A 12 6.42 -8.98 11.73
CA GLN A 12 7.57 -9.27 12.59
C GLN A 12 8.61 -8.14 12.62
N GLY A 13 8.12 -6.91 12.64
CA GLY A 13 8.98 -5.73 12.74
C GLY A 13 9.57 -5.26 11.41
N GLU A 14 9.31 -5.97 10.32
CA GLU A 14 9.76 -5.56 8.99
C GLU A 14 8.59 -5.08 8.14
N CYS A 15 8.80 -3.98 7.44
CA CYS A 15 7.81 -3.43 6.54
C CYS A 15 8.34 -3.42 5.12
N LYS A 16 7.47 -3.80 4.19
CA LYS A 16 7.74 -3.73 2.75
C LYS A 16 6.54 -3.13 2.06
N TYR A 17 6.76 -2.52 0.91
CA TYR A 17 5.64 -2.02 0.14
C TYR A 17 5.63 -2.62 -1.26
N ILE A 18 4.43 -2.74 -1.81
CA ILE A 18 4.19 -3.28 -3.14
C ILE A 18 3.34 -2.27 -3.89
N VAL A 19 3.75 -1.95 -5.11
CA VAL A 19 2.95 -1.11 -6.00
C VAL A 19 2.24 -2.01 -6.99
N SER A 20 0.91 -2.02 -6.94
CA SER A 20 0.11 -2.76 -7.89
C SER A 20 -0.17 -1.87 -9.09
N ARG A 21 0.36 -2.23 -10.23
CA ARG A 21 0.17 -1.46 -11.46
C ARG A 21 -0.98 -1.97 -12.31
N GLU A 22 -1.54 -3.11 -11.94
CA GLU A 22 -2.73 -3.68 -12.56
C GLU A 22 -3.62 -4.29 -11.51
N PRO A 23 -4.92 -3.93 -11.46
CA PRO A 23 -5.54 -2.90 -12.30
C PRO A 23 -5.17 -1.49 -11.87
N THR A 24 -5.29 -0.54 -12.79
CA THR A 24 -5.25 0.88 -12.46
C THR A 24 -6.67 1.41 -12.39
N PHE A 25 -6.85 2.51 -11.68
CA PHE A 25 -8.16 3.09 -11.46
C PHE A 25 -8.16 4.53 -11.95
N THR A 26 -9.31 4.98 -12.45
CA THR A 26 -9.48 6.36 -12.88
C THR A 26 -10.02 7.22 -11.76
N GLN A 27 -10.66 6.61 -10.76
CA GLN A 27 -11.23 7.30 -9.62
C GLN A 27 -10.71 6.70 -8.33
N LYS A 28 -10.45 7.57 -7.37
CA LYS A 28 -9.93 7.15 -6.08
C LYS A 28 -10.91 6.24 -5.35
N ALA A 29 -12.22 6.50 -5.48
CA ALA A 29 -13.24 5.69 -4.83
C ALA A 29 -13.20 4.23 -5.28
N GLU A 30 -12.94 3.99 -6.56
CA GLU A 30 -12.82 2.63 -7.09
C GLU A 30 -11.63 1.91 -6.48
N CYS A 31 -10.50 2.61 -6.38
CA CYS A 31 -9.31 2.06 -5.77
C CYS A 31 -9.56 1.72 -4.30
N GLU A 32 -10.24 2.60 -3.58
CA GLU A 32 -10.54 2.38 -2.17
C GLU A 32 -11.44 1.18 -1.94
N GLN A 33 -12.42 0.96 -2.81
CA GLN A 33 -13.28 -0.22 -2.73
C GLN A 33 -12.47 -1.49 -2.95
N PHE A 34 -11.60 -1.49 -3.95
CA PHE A 34 -10.75 -2.63 -4.24
C PHE A 34 -9.77 -2.89 -3.11
N SER A 35 -9.27 -1.83 -2.48
CA SER A 35 -8.30 -1.95 -1.40
C SER A 35 -8.84 -2.72 -0.20
N ARG A 36 -10.14 -2.60 0.07
CA ARG A 36 -10.76 -3.34 1.18
C ARG A 36 -10.69 -4.84 0.96
N GLN A 37 -10.90 -5.30 -0.28
CA GLN A 37 -10.80 -6.71 -0.61
C GLN A 37 -9.35 -7.19 -0.52
N VAL A 38 -8.41 -6.36 -0.97
CA VAL A 38 -6.99 -6.69 -0.89
C VAL A 38 -6.56 -6.83 0.56
N LEU A 39 -6.97 -5.90 1.42
CA LEU A 39 -6.63 -5.97 2.85
C LEU A 39 -7.14 -7.26 3.48
N ARG A 40 -8.37 -7.66 3.18
CA ARG A 40 -8.91 -8.93 3.71
C ARG A 40 -8.08 -10.11 3.27
N THR A 41 -7.69 -10.15 1.99
CA THR A 41 -6.90 -11.24 1.45
C THR A 41 -5.53 -11.30 2.12
N VAL A 42 -4.88 -10.15 2.28
CA VAL A 42 -3.57 -10.09 2.92
C VAL A 42 -3.66 -10.52 4.39
N ASP A 43 -4.69 -10.06 5.10
CA ASP A 43 -4.88 -10.44 6.50
C ASP A 43 -5.09 -11.95 6.67
N GLN A 44 -5.78 -12.58 5.72
CA GLN A 44 -5.98 -14.01 5.74
C GLN A 44 -4.71 -14.79 5.43
N LYS A 45 -3.91 -14.29 4.49
CA LYS A 45 -2.69 -14.99 4.06
C LYS A 45 -1.51 -14.75 4.98
N ILE A 46 -1.46 -13.60 5.62
CA ILE A 46 -0.38 -13.25 6.54
C ILE A 46 -1.01 -12.82 7.87
N PRO A 47 -1.43 -13.77 8.72
CA PRO A 47 -2.03 -13.44 10.00
C PRO A 47 -1.06 -12.67 10.88
N HIS A 48 -1.59 -11.78 11.70
CA HIS A 48 -0.82 -10.95 12.64
C HIS A 48 0.08 -9.91 11.97
N SER A 49 -0.12 -9.66 10.68
CA SER A 49 0.55 -8.55 10.00
C SER A 49 -0.21 -7.25 10.20
N HIS A 50 0.48 -6.13 10.05
CA HIS A 50 -0.12 -4.81 10.01
C HIS A 50 -0.04 -4.32 8.56
N ASN A 51 -1.19 -4.02 7.99
CA ASN A 51 -1.26 -3.72 6.57
C ASN A 51 -1.94 -2.38 6.36
N GLN A 52 -1.43 -1.62 5.41
CA GLN A 52 -2.00 -0.34 5.03
C GLN A 52 -2.06 -0.27 3.52
N VAL A 53 -3.15 0.25 2.99
CA VAL A 53 -3.32 0.40 1.56
C VAL A 53 -3.52 1.87 1.24
N MET A 54 -2.83 2.33 0.22
CA MET A 54 -2.93 3.71 -0.24
C MET A 54 -3.31 3.73 -1.71
N CYS A 55 -4.14 4.69 -2.09
CA CYS A 55 -4.50 4.92 -3.47
C CYS A 55 -3.87 6.22 -3.91
N LEU A 56 -2.83 6.13 -4.73
CA LEU A 56 -1.99 7.27 -5.09
C LEU A 56 -1.91 7.43 -6.60
N ASN A 57 -1.88 8.66 -7.09
CA ASN A 57 -1.51 8.91 -8.47
C ASN A 57 0.02 8.83 -8.60
N GLU A 58 0.53 8.95 -9.84
CA GLU A 58 1.97 8.76 -10.06
C GLU A 58 2.83 9.80 -9.36
N LEU A 59 2.38 11.06 -9.29
CA LEU A 59 3.12 12.09 -8.58
C LEU A 59 3.16 11.81 -7.09
N GLN A 60 2.02 11.42 -6.51
CA GLN A 60 1.96 11.07 -5.10
C GLN A 60 2.79 9.84 -4.79
N LEU A 61 2.78 8.86 -5.68
CA LEU A 61 3.59 7.66 -5.52
C LEU A 61 5.08 8.00 -5.52
N THR A 62 5.52 8.80 -6.48
CA THR A 62 6.92 9.22 -6.55
C THR A 62 7.33 9.94 -5.28
N HIS A 63 6.50 10.86 -4.80
CA HIS A 63 6.76 11.57 -3.56
C HIS A 63 6.87 10.62 -2.36
N GLN A 64 5.94 9.67 -2.27
CA GLN A 64 5.94 8.70 -1.18
C GLN A 64 7.17 7.79 -1.23
N GLN A 65 7.57 7.37 -2.43
CA GLN A 65 8.77 6.55 -2.59
C GLN A 65 10.02 7.30 -2.18
N LEU A 66 10.11 8.59 -2.49
CA LEU A 66 11.23 9.42 -2.07
C LEU A 66 11.28 9.58 -0.56
N LEU A 67 10.13 9.77 0.08
CA LEU A 67 10.06 9.86 1.54
C LEU A 67 10.57 8.56 2.17
N TRP A 68 10.15 7.42 1.65
CA TRP A 68 10.60 6.13 2.17
C TRP A 68 12.09 5.89 1.89
N TYR A 69 12.59 6.41 0.78
CA TYR A 69 14.00 6.28 0.45
C TYR A 69 14.89 7.04 1.44
N TYR A 70 14.49 8.27 1.79
CA TYR A 70 15.29 9.12 2.67
C TYR A 70 15.03 8.85 4.16
N ASP A 71 13.77 8.65 4.52
CA ASP A 71 13.37 8.50 5.92
C ASP A 71 13.19 7.04 6.35
N GLY A 72 13.21 6.13 5.38
CA GLY A 72 12.96 4.72 5.64
C GLY A 72 11.47 4.40 5.67
N ILE A 73 11.16 3.11 5.44
CA ILE A 73 9.79 2.62 5.54
C ILE A 73 9.43 2.54 7.01
N PRO A 74 8.25 3.03 7.42
CA PRO A 74 7.86 2.95 8.83
C PRO A 74 7.89 1.51 9.34
N GLN A 75 8.38 1.32 10.55
CA GLN A 75 8.38 0.02 11.19
C GLN A 75 7.09 -0.14 11.99
N ALA A 76 6.56 -1.36 11.98
CA ALA A 76 5.39 -1.64 12.79
C ALA A 76 5.78 -1.64 14.26
N GLU A 77 5.03 -0.93 15.07
CA GLU A 77 5.20 -1.00 16.50
C GLU A 77 4.45 -2.22 17.03
N GLN A 78 5.12 -2.97 17.86
CA GLN A 78 4.57 -4.20 18.40
C GLN A 78 3.96 -3.97 19.76
#